data_e947d5986f15a09bdbecbce5301441e2
#
_entry.id   e947d5986f15a09bdbecbce5301441e2
#
_cell.length_a   1.000
_cell.length_b   1.000
_cell.length_c   1.000
_cell.angle_alpha   90.00
_cell.angle_beta   90.00
_cell.angle_gamma   90.00
#
_symmetry.space_group_name_H-M   'P 1'
#
loop_
_entity.id
_entity.type
_entity.pdbx_description
1 polymer ?
#
loop_
_entity_poly.entity_id
_entity_poly.type
_entity_poly.pdbx_seq_one_letter_code
_entity_poly.pdbx_strand_id
1 'polypeptide(L)'
;VTDNPLVLFSDTSGAAGTTESPVQIVSGGNFHAEPVAFAADQTALALAEIGAISQRRIALLVDPNLNFGLPPFLSPDAGVNSGFMVAEITSAALMSENKHLANPCSTDSTPTSADQEDHVSMATHAAWRLLKMNDNLGRILGIELLTAAQGLEFRKPLSTSTPLLSVLEKVRAEVPPLMEDRFLAPDLEKAAILIDRKSTRLNSS
;
A
#
# COMPACT_ATOMS: atom_id res chain seq x y z
N VAL A 1 26.16 9.75 -2.27
CA VAL A 1 27.07 10.29 -1.24
C VAL A 1 26.22 10.76 -0.09
N THR A 2 26.63 10.37 1.08
CA THR A 2 25.80 10.47 2.28
C THR A 2 26.56 11.02 3.47
N ASP A 3 27.70 11.71 3.23
CA ASP A 3 28.52 12.21 4.31
C ASP A 3 28.86 13.69 4.15
N ASN A 4 29.31 14.31 5.24
CA ASN A 4 29.70 15.70 5.32
C ASN A 4 30.78 15.90 6.41
N PRO A 5 31.91 16.58 6.13
CA PRO A 5 32.28 17.15 4.83
C PRO A 5 32.81 16.11 3.84
N LEU A 6 32.73 16.46 2.55
CA LEU A 6 33.30 15.67 1.48
C LEU A 6 34.77 16.04 1.30
N VAL A 7 35.66 15.06 1.23
CA VAL A 7 37.07 15.24 0.90
C VAL A 7 37.25 14.83 -0.56
N LEU A 8 37.47 15.81 -1.43
CA LEU A 8 37.65 15.62 -2.86
C LEU A 8 39.11 15.72 -3.20
N PHE A 9 39.61 14.74 -3.94
CA PHE A 9 40.99 14.73 -4.46
C PHE A 9 40.94 15.19 -5.93
N SER A 10 41.63 16.30 -6.26
CA SER A 10 41.79 16.71 -7.65
C SER A 10 42.88 15.86 -8.25
N ASP A 11 42.62 15.25 -9.41
CA ASP A 11 43.63 14.51 -10.18
C ASP A 11 44.46 15.53 -10.94
N THR A 12 45.53 16.05 -10.26
CA THR A 12 46.42 17.05 -10.82
C THR A 12 47.58 16.44 -11.64
N SER A 13 47.42 15.20 -12.10
CA SER A 13 48.42 14.54 -12.93
C SER A 13 48.51 15.17 -14.33
N GLY A 14 48.96 16.43 -14.45
CA GLY A 14 49.20 17.02 -15.77
C GLY A 14 49.36 18.53 -15.88
N ALA A 15 49.08 19.31 -14.87
CA ALA A 15 49.18 20.77 -14.96
C ALA A 15 50.30 21.32 -14.09
N ALA A 16 51.48 21.50 -14.70
CA ALA A 16 52.55 22.26 -14.10
C ALA A 16 52.11 23.73 -13.97
N GLY A 17 51.93 24.22 -12.72
CA GLY A 17 51.70 25.62 -12.44
C GLY A 17 50.43 26.00 -11.66
N THR A 18 49.62 25.07 -11.19
CA THR A 18 48.49 25.38 -10.33
C THR A 18 48.88 25.40 -8.86
N THR A 19 48.63 26.51 -8.17
CA THR A 19 48.80 26.70 -6.71
C THR A 19 47.60 26.14 -5.93
N GLU A 20 46.72 25.38 -6.56
CA GLU A 20 45.54 24.82 -5.90
C GLU A 20 45.91 23.58 -5.08
N SER A 21 45.35 23.49 -3.88
CA SER A 21 45.52 22.33 -3.02
C SER A 21 44.95 21.08 -3.72
N PRO A 22 45.70 19.94 -3.73
CA PRO A 22 45.22 18.70 -4.32
C PRO A 22 44.05 18.09 -3.57
N VAL A 23 43.66 18.68 -2.44
CA VAL A 23 42.59 18.25 -1.58
C VAL A 23 41.64 19.44 -1.36
N GLN A 24 40.38 19.24 -1.69
CA GLN A 24 39.30 20.19 -1.37
C GLN A 24 38.39 19.57 -0.31
N ILE A 25 38.07 20.35 0.70
CA ILE A 25 37.05 19.98 1.72
C ILE A 25 35.80 20.79 1.42
N VAL A 26 34.72 20.09 1.09
CA VAL A 26 33.48 20.72 0.67
C VAL A 26 32.35 20.28 1.59
N SER A 27 31.62 21.25 2.14
CA SER A 27 30.36 20.99 2.86
C SER A 27 29.20 20.96 1.86
N GLY A 28 28.34 19.94 1.98
CA GLY A 28 27.18 19.77 1.13
C GLY A 28 26.01 19.16 1.91
N GLY A 29 24.81 19.20 1.33
CA GLY A 29 23.57 18.76 1.96
C GLY A 29 23.10 17.35 1.57
N ASN A 30 23.87 16.61 0.75
CA ASN A 30 23.45 15.30 0.23
C ASN A 30 23.33 14.19 1.28
N PHE A 31 23.80 14.42 2.49
CA PHE A 31 23.59 13.52 3.65
C PHE A 31 22.15 13.63 4.20
N HIS A 32 21.45 14.74 3.94
CA HIS A 32 20.13 15.00 4.50
C HIS A 32 19.05 14.14 3.84
N ALA A 33 18.24 13.48 4.65
CA ALA A 33 17.25 12.51 4.18
C ALA A 33 15.86 13.11 3.87
N GLU A 34 15.71 14.45 3.85
CA GLU A 34 14.43 15.11 3.54
C GLU A 34 13.83 14.70 2.18
N PRO A 35 14.62 14.53 1.09
CA PRO A 35 14.08 14.00 -0.16
C PRO A 35 13.46 12.61 -0.02
N VAL A 36 13.96 11.79 0.91
CA VAL A 36 13.37 10.47 1.22
C VAL A 36 12.06 10.64 1.98
N ALA A 37 11.95 11.61 2.91
CA ALA A 37 10.71 11.93 3.60
C ALA A 37 9.63 12.35 2.60
N PHE A 38 9.94 13.24 1.65
CA PHE A 38 9.00 13.65 0.59
C PHE A 38 8.55 12.46 -0.27
N ALA A 39 9.45 11.61 -0.70
CA ALA A 39 9.12 10.43 -1.50
C ALA A 39 8.22 9.45 -0.72
N ALA A 40 8.50 9.25 0.57
CA ALA A 40 7.69 8.42 1.45
C ALA A 40 6.30 9.01 1.66
N ASP A 41 6.16 10.32 1.85
CA ASP A 41 4.88 10.99 2.00
C ASP A 41 4.03 10.88 0.73
N GLN A 42 4.61 11.09 -0.44
CA GLN A 42 3.91 10.90 -1.72
C GLN A 42 3.43 9.45 -1.88
N THR A 43 4.25 8.48 -1.49
CA THR A 43 3.87 7.07 -1.51
C THR A 43 2.73 6.79 -0.53
N ALA A 44 2.77 7.35 0.67
CA ALA A 44 1.70 7.22 1.67
C ALA A 44 0.36 7.75 1.16
N LEU A 45 0.35 8.92 0.50
CA LEU A 45 -0.85 9.49 -0.11
C LEU A 45 -1.42 8.56 -1.19
N ALA A 46 -0.56 8.01 -2.07
CA ALA A 46 -0.99 7.09 -3.11
C ALA A 46 -1.59 5.80 -2.53
N LEU A 47 -0.97 5.20 -1.51
CA LEU A 47 -1.49 4.00 -0.82
C LEU A 47 -2.85 4.27 -0.18
N ALA A 48 -3.03 5.43 0.48
CA ALA A 48 -4.29 5.82 1.09
C ALA A 48 -5.40 6.00 0.05
N GLU A 49 -5.10 6.63 -1.09
CA GLU A 49 -6.07 6.87 -2.17
C GLU A 49 -6.50 5.57 -2.86
N ILE A 50 -5.56 4.68 -3.18
CA ILE A 50 -5.87 3.36 -3.75
C ILE A 50 -6.76 2.57 -2.80
N GLY A 51 -6.44 2.57 -1.49
CA GLY A 51 -7.26 1.90 -0.48
C GLY A 51 -8.66 2.50 -0.35
N ALA A 52 -8.79 3.83 -0.47
CA ALA A 52 -10.07 4.51 -0.42
C ALA A 52 -10.97 4.14 -1.61
N ILE A 53 -10.45 4.13 -2.82
CA ILE A 53 -11.20 3.71 -4.02
C ILE A 53 -11.64 2.25 -3.91
N SER A 54 -10.74 1.36 -3.49
CA SER A 54 -11.04 -0.06 -3.29
C SER A 54 -12.16 -0.25 -2.27
N GLN A 55 -12.07 0.41 -1.11
CA GLN A 55 -13.10 0.32 -0.08
C GLN A 55 -14.46 0.84 -0.58
N ARG A 56 -14.49 1.90 -1.38
CA ARG A 56 -15.75 2.38 -1.98
C ARG A 56 -16.37 1.37 -2.93
N ARG A 57 -15.59 0.63 -3.70
CA ARG A 57 -16.09 -0.45 -4.56
C ARG A 57 -16.64 -1.63 -3.76
N ILE A 58 -15.99 -1.98 -2.64
CA ILE A 58 -16.51 -2.97 -1.70
C ILE A 58 -17.87 -2.53 -1.16
N ALA A 59 -17.98 -1.30 -0.67
CA ALA A 59 -19.22 -0.75 -0.14
C ALA A 59 -20.35 -0.76 -1.16
N LEU A 60 -20.09 -0.42 -2.42
CA LEU A 60 -21.06 -0.49 -3.51
C LEU A 60 -21.55 -1.93 -3.76
N LEU A 61 -20.67 -2.92 -3.69
CA LEU A 61 -21.03 -4.31 -3.94
C LEU A 61 -21.93 -4.90 -2.86
N VAL A 62 -21.77 -4.48 -1.60
CA VAL A 62 -22.58 -5.00 -0.48
C VAL A 62 -23.89 -4.25 -0.25
N ASP A 63 -24.05 -3.06 -0.83
CA ASP A 63 -25.27 -2.24 -0.69
C ASP A 63 -26.30 -2.63 -1.73
N PRO A 64 -27.47 -3.20 -1.33
CA PRO A 64 -28.51 -3.63 -2.27
C PRO A 64 -29.12 -2.51 -3.10
N ASN A 65 -28.99 -1.24 -2.66
CA ASN A 65 -29.50 -0.09 -3.41
C ASN A 65 -28.57 0.31 -4.57
N LEU A 66 -27.30 -0.09 -4.52
CA LEU A 66 -26.25 0.38 -5.44
C LEU A 66 -25.59 -0.75 -6.24
N ASN A 67 -25.81 -2.02 -5.89
CA ASN A 67 -25.11 -3.18 -6.45
C ASN A 67 -25.79 -3.81 -7.69
N PHE A 68 -26.76 -3.12 -8.27
CA PHE A 68 -27.47 -3.58 -9.47
C PHE A 68 -28.15 -4.95 -9.30
N GLY A 69 -28.83 -5.16 -8.17
CA GLY A 69 -29.64 -6.34 -7.91
C GLY A 69 -28.87 -7.57 -7.43
N LEU A 70 -27.68 -7.40 -6.89
CA LEU A 70 -27.06 -8.43 -6.06
C LEU A 70 -27.73 -8.50 -4.68
N PRO A 71 -27.69 -9.65 -3.99
CA PRO A 71 -28.30 -9.73 -2.66
C PRO A 71 -27.54 -8.85 -1.65
N PRO A 72 -28.23 -8.37 -0.59
CA PRO A 72 -27.60 -7.58 0.46
C PRO A 72 -26.39 -8.32 1.05
N PHE A 73 -25.30 -7.59 1.24
CA PHE A 73 -24.02 -8.13 1.77
C PHE A 73 -23.50 -9.37 1.02
N LEU A 74 -23.94 -9.58 -0.21
CA LEU A 74 -23.59 -10.74 -1.05
C LEU A 74 -23.86 -12.08 -0.34
N SER A 75 -24.97 -12.14 0.42
CA SER A 75 -25.45 -13.34 1.12
C SER A 75 -26.67 -13.94 0.41
N PRO A 76 -26.74 -15.28 0.21
CA PRO A 76 -27.94 -15.92 -0.33
C PRO A 76 -29.19 -15.71 0.56
N ASP A 77 -29.00 -15.75 1.88
CA ASP A 77 -30.05 -15.61 2.89
C ASP A 77 -29.76 -14.39 3.77
N ALA A 78 -29.89 -13.20 3.19
CA ALA A 78 -29.72 -11.95 3.91
C ALA A 78 -30.73 -11.83 5.06
N GLY A 79 -30.23 -11.50 6.25
CA GLY A 79 -31.01 -11.45 7.50
C GLY A 79 -30.85 -12.70 8.37
N VAL A 80 -30.54 -13.87 7.79
CA VAL A 80 -30.06 -15.05 8.53
C VAL A 80 -28.54 -15.05 8.57
N ASN A 81 -27.91 -14.77 7.45
CA ASN A 81 -26.47 -14.64 7.32
C ASN A 81 -26.04 -13.17 7.14
N SER A 82 -24.92 -12.82 7.73
CA SER A 82 -24.30 -11.50 7.64
C SER A 82 -23.50 -11.29 6.34
N GLY A 83 -23.06 -12.36 5.71
CA GLY A 83 -22.27 -12.34 4.48
C GLY A 83 -20.99 -11.51 4.61
N PHE A 84 -20.76 -10.59 3.67
CA PHE A 84 -19.58 -9.73 3.65
C PHE A 84 -19.68 -8.43 4.48
N MET A 85 -20.71 -8.28 5.32
CA MET A 85 -20.89 -7.07 6.13
C MET A 85 -19.65 -6.76 6.99
N VAL A 86 -19.14 -7.74 7.75
CA VAL A 86 -17.98 -7.53 8.62
C VAL A 86 -16.69 -7.35 7.82
N ALA A 87 -16.57 -7.96 6.65
CA ALA A 87 -15.44 -7.75 5.76
C ALA A 87 -15.41 -6.31 5.21
N GLU A 88 -16.57 -5.74 4.87
CA GLU A 88 -16.69 -4.33 4.48
C GLU A 88 -16.24 -3.42 5.63
N ILE A 89 -16.74 -3.63 6.86
CA ILE A 89 -16.33 -2.87 8.04
C ILE A 89 -14.82 -2.97 8.28
N THR A 90 -14.23 -4.16 8.09
CA THR A 90 -12.79 -4.36 8.21
C THR A 90 -12.03 -3.52 7.18
N SER A 91 -12.49 -3.50 5.92
CA SER A 91 -11.88 -2.67 4.87
C SER A 91 -11.96 -1.19 5.19
N ALA A 92 -13.09 -0.73 5.76
CA ALA A 92 -13.28 0.66 6.18
C ALA A 92 -12.34 1.05 7.32
N ALA A 93 -12.13 0.17 8.30
CA ALA A 93 -11.20 0.40 9.40
C ALA A 93 -9.76 0.52 8.92
N LEU A 94 -9.31 -0.39 8.04
CA LEU A 94 -7.96 -0.38 7.46
C LEU A 94 -7.73 0.86 6.57
N MET A 95 -8.74 1.25 5.78
CA MET A 95 -8.70 2.48 5.00
C MET A 95 -8.57 3.72 5.91
N SER A 96 -9.34 3.77 7.00
CA SER A 96 -9.27 4.87 7.96
C SER A 96 -7.89 4.96 8.63
N GLU A 97 -7.30 3.83 9.01
CA GLU A 97 -5.94 3.78 9.53
C GLU A 97 -4.93 4.30 8.50
N ASN A 98 -5.02 3.89 7.24
CA ASN A 98 -4.14 4.38 6.18
C ASN A 98 -4.30 5.88 5.94
N LYS A 99 -5.51 6.43 5.99
CA LYS A 99 -5.73 7.88 5.92
C LYS A 99 -5.07 8.63 7.06
N HIS A 100 -5.13 8.09 8.29
CA HIS A 100 -4.44 8.66 9.43
C HIS A 100 -2.91 8.60 9.25
N LEU A 101 -2.39 7.47 8.82
CA LEU A 101 -0.96 7.28 8.56
C LEU A 101 -0.44 8.10 7.36
N ALA A 102 -1.30 8.60 6.49
CA ALA A 102 -0.92 9.41 5.34
C ALA A 102 -0.58 10.87 5.68
N ASN A 103 -0.74 11.30 6.96
CA ASN A 103 -0.32 12.63 7.37
C ASN A 103 1.18 12.83 7.08
N PRO A 104 1.59 13.97 6.46
CA PRO A 104 2.97 14.18 6.07
C PRO A 104 3.93 14.17 7.27
N CYS A 105 5.04 13.46 7.15
CA CYS A 105 6.16 13.48 8.09
C CYS A 105 7.25 14.47 7.68
N SER A 106 7.32 14.82 6.39
CA SER A 106 8.27 15.79 5.86
C SER A 106 8.03 17.22 6.34
N THR A 107 6.86 17.50 6.92
CA THR A 107 6.54 18.80 7.51
C THR A 107 7.01 18.94 8.96
N ASP A 108 7.53 17.87 9.56
CA ASP A 108 7.99 17.84 10.94
C ASP A 108 9.50 17.91 11.01
N SER A 109 10.00 18.79 11.86
CA SER A 109 11.43 18.92 12.16
C SER A 109 11.62 19.50 13.56
N THR A 110 12.56 18.93 14.30
CA THR A 110 12.89 19.40 15.64
C THR A 110 14.41 19.43 15.79
N PRO A 111 15.02 20.59 16.18
CA PRO A 111 16.45 20.67 16.44
C PRO A 111 16.87 19.64 17.50
N THR A 112 18.02 19.02 17.27
CA THR A 112 18.60 18.01 18.16
C THR A 112 20.07 18.29 18.47
N SER A 113 20.68 17.51 19.35
CA SER A 113 22.10 17.60 19.68
C SER A 113 22.52 19.02 20.15
N ALA A 114 21.70 19.67 20.99
CA ALA A 114 21.91 21.04 21.47
C ALA A 114 22.05 22.05 20.30
N ASP A 115 21.11 21.94 19.33
CA ASP A 115 21.03 22.77 18.12
C ASP A 115 22.18 22.57 17.11
N GLN A 116 22.97 21.51 17.27
CA GLN A 116 23.95 21.12 16.26
C GLN A 116 23.24 20.72 14.95
N GLU A 117 22.13 20.02 15.10
CA GLU A 117 21.22 19.64 14.01
C GLU A 117 20.03 20.58 14.02
N ASP A 118 19.98 21.53 13.11
CA ASP A 118 18.94 22.58 13.05
C ASP A 118 17.68 22.14 12.29
N HIS A 119 17.86 21.40 11.20
CA HIS A 119 16.78 20.79 10.43
C HIS A 119 16.96 19.28 10.36
N VAL A 120 16.08 18.56 11.05
CA VAL A 120 16.12 17.09 11.14
C VAL A 120 14.98 16.50 10.35
N SER A 121 15.27 15.61 9.39
CA SER A 121 14.23 14.93 8.63
C SER A 121 13.63 13.78 9.43
N MET A 122 12.31 13.58 9.31
CA MET A 122 11.60 12.42 9.86
C MET A 122 11.50 11.27 8.84
N ALA A 123 12.48 11.16 7.94
CA ALA A 123 12.50 10.21 6.84
C ALA A 123 12.39 8.74 7.28
N THR A 124 13.03 8.38 8.39
CA THR A 124 12.97 7.02 8.93
C THR A 124 11.54 6.65 9.33
N HIS A 125 10.84 7.52 10.05
CA HIS A 125 9.43 7.32 10.40
C HIS A 125 8.55 7.32 9.15
N ALA A 126 8.76 8.25 8.25
CA ALA A 126 8.05 8.36 6.99
C ALA A 126 8.12 7.05 6.17
N ALA A 127 9.31 6.47 6.07
CA ALA A 127 9.52 5.21 5.36
C ALA A 127 8.96 3.99 6.13
N TRP A 128 9.18 3.94 7.44
CA TRP A 128 8.76 2.82 8.29
C TRP A 128 7.25 2.59 8.27
N ARG A 129 6.45 3.66 8.37
CA ARG A 129 4.99 3.55 8.34
C ARG A 129 4.45 2.94 7.05
N LEU A 130 5.18 3.06 5.91
CA LEU A 130 4.75 2.49 4.64
C LEU A 130 4.61 0.97 4.68
N LEU A 131 5.38 0.28 5.52
CA LEU A 131 5.25 -1.17 5.70
C LEU A 131 3.84 -1.54 6.19
N LYS A 132 3.37 -0.84 7.22
CA LYS A 132 2.02 -1.03 7.76
C LYS A 132 0.94 -0.62 6.77
N MET A 133 1.13 0.51 6.08
CA MET A 133 0.18 1.00 5.09
C MET A 133 0.04 0.04 3.90
N ASN A 134 1.14 -0.56 3.47
CA ASN A 134 1.14 -1.54 2.39
C ASN A 134 0.44 -2.86 2.80
N ASP A 135 0.67 -3.34 4.03
CA ASP A 135 -0.04 -4.49 4.58
C ASP A 135 -1.56 -4.24 4.64
N ASN A 136 -1.97 -3.08 5.15
CA ASN A 136 -3.37 -2.68 5.16
C ASN A 136 -3.98 -2.63 3.75
N LEU A 137 -3.26 -2.05 2.79
CA LEU A 137 -3.72 -1.98 1.40
C LEU A 137 -3.88 -3.38 0.80
N GLY A 138 -2.93 -4.28 1.01
CA GLY A 138 -3.03 -5.67 0.54
C GLY A 138 -4.29 -6.38 1.06
N ARG A 139 -4.65 -6.15 2.33
CA ARG A 139 -5.88 -6.68 2.95
C ARG A 139 -7.13 -6.05 2.36
N ILE A 140 -7.17 -4.73 2.14
CA ILE A 140 -8.30 -4.04 1.50
C ILE A 140 -8.53 -4.60 0.09
N LEU A 141 -7.47 -4.73 -0.71
CA LEU A 141 -7.54 -5.30 -2.06
C LEU A 141 -7.97 -6.78 -2.05
N GLY A 142 -7.52 -7.55 -1.05
CA GLY A 142 -7.96 -8.93 -0.84
C GLY A 142 -9.45 -9.03 -0.56
N ILE A 143 -10.00 -8.14 0.25
CA ILE A 143 -11.45 -8.05 0.52
C ILE A 143 -12.20 -7.67 -0.76
N GLU A 144 -11.70 -6.70 -1.54
CA GLU A 144 -12.31 -6.35 -2.83
C GLU A 144 -12.33 -7.54 -3.78
N LEU A 145 -11.25 -8.29 -3.86
CA LEU A 145 -11.16 -9.49 -4.70
C LEU A 145 -12.21 -10.53 -4.30
N LEU A 146 -12.39 -10.79 -3.00
CA LEU A 146 -13.38 -11.77 -2.53
C LEU A 146 -14.82 -11.30 -2.73
N THR A 147 -15.11 -10.02 -2.47
CA THR A 147 -16.45 -9.47 -2.70
C THR A 147 -16.81 -9.47 -4.17
N ALA A 148 -15.88 -9.11 -5.07
CA ALA A 148 -16.08 -9.19 -6.51
C ALA A 148 -16.29 -10.63 -6.98
N ALA A 149 -15.49 -11.58 -6.50
CA ALA A 149 -15.64 -13.00 -6.81
C ALA A 149 -17.00 -13.53 -6.33
N GLN A 150 -17.45 -13.12 -5.14
CA GLN A 150 -18.77 -13.51 -4.62
C GLN A 150 -19.91 -12.91 -5.45
N GLY A 151 -19.80 -11.64 -5.85
CA GLY A 151 -20.78 -11.01 -6.72
C GLY A 151 -20.97 -11.75 -8.07
N LEU A 152 -19.87 -12.31 -8.63
CA LEU A 152 -19.94 -13.12 -9.84
C LEU A 152 -20.73 -14.41 -9.66
N GLU A 153 -20.74 -15.03 -8.48
CA GLU A 153 -21.54 -16.24 -8.20
C GLU A 153 -23.04 -15.97 -8.38
N PHE A 154 -23.50 -14.79 -7.97
CA PHE A 154 -24.91 -14.39 -8.11
C PHE A 154 -25.30 -13.92 -9.52
N ARG A 155 -24.35 -13.80 -10.44
CA ARG A 155 -24.60 -13.47 -11.84
C ARG A 155 -24.74 -14.70 -12.73
N LYS A 156 -24.56 -15.91 -12.23
CA LYS A 156 -24.76 -17.13 -13.02
C LYS A 156 -26.20 -17.19 -13.58
N PRO A 157 -26.42 -17.64 -14.82
CA PRO A 157 -25.46 -18.32 -15.70
C PRO A 157 -24.56 -17.40 -16.54
N LEU A 158 -24.58 -16.07 -16.33
CA LEU A 158 -23.66 -15.16 -17.01
C LEU A 158 -22.22 -15.47 -16.63
N SER A 159 -21.31 -15.27 -17.57
CA SER A 159 -19.87 -15.50 -17.39
C SER A 159 -19.10 -14.21 -17.65
N THR A 160 -17.92 -14.11 -17.08
CA THR A 160 -16.99 -13.02 -17.33
C THR A 160 -15.99 -13.37 -18.44
N SER A 161 -15.07 -12.46 -18.78
CA SER A 161 -14.03 -12.68 -19.79
C SER A 161 -13.05 -13.80 -19.39
N THR A 162 -12.47 -14.48 -20.38
CA THR A 162 -11.51 -15.58 -20.14
C THR A 162 -10.37 -15.22 -19.18
N PRO A 163 -9.73 -14.03 -19.27
CA PRO A 163 -8.70 -13.65 -18.30
C PRO A 163 -9.23 -13.56 -16.87
N LEU A 164 -10.44 -13.00 -16.68
CA LEU A 164 -11.05 -12.88 -15.35
C LEU A 164 -11.54 -14.23 -14.81
N LEU A 165 -11.97 -15.15 -15.68
CA LEU A 165 -12.27 -16.53 -15.28
C LEU A 165 -11.04 -17.20 -14.67
N SER A 166 -9.87 -17.06 -15.29
CA SER A 166 -8.63 -17.61 -14.73
C SER A 166 -8.26 -17.01 -13.36
N VAL A 167 -8.59 -15.73 -13.12
CA VAL A 167 -8.43 -15.11 -11.80
C VAL A 167 -9.42 -15.71 -10.81
N LEU A 168 -10.70 -15.84 -11.20
CA LEU A 168 -11.73 -16.42 -10.36
C LEU A 168 -11.40 -17.86 -9.96
N GLU A 169 -10.93 -18.69 -10.88
CA GLU A 169 -10.47 -20.06 -10.62
C GLU A 169 -9.37 -20.09 -9.56
N LYS A 170 -8.37 -19.21 -9.65
CA LYS A 170 -7.31 -19.11 -8.64
C LYS A 170 -7.84 -18.70 -7.27
N VAL A 171 -8.77 -17.76 -7.22
CA VAL A 171 -9.42 -17.38 -5.96
C VAL A 171 -10.19 -18.54 -5.38
N ARG A 172 -10.97 -19.26 -6.19
CA ARG A 172 -11.82 -20.38 -5.74
C ARG A 172 -11.04 -21.63 -5.37
N ALA A 173 -9.82 -21.80 -5.87
CA ALA A 173 -8.91 -22.84 -5.41
C ALA A 173 -8.47 -22.66 -3.95
N GLU A 174 -8.42 -21.42 -3.46
CA GLU A 174 -7.98 -21.10 -2.10
C GLU A 174 -9.15 -20.76 -1.16
N VAL A 175 -10.19 -20.09 -1.68
CA VAL A 175 -11.33 -19.59 -0.91
C VAL A 175 -12.65 -19.97 -1.59
N PRO A 176 -13.44 -20.89 -1.02
CA PRO A 176 -14.75 -21.26 -1.58
C PRO A 176 -15.75 -20.09 -1.49
N PRO A 177 -16.83 -20.11 -2.30
CA PRO A 177 -17.92 -19.16 -2.15
C PRO A 177 -18.48 -19.13 -0.72
N LEU A 178 -18.95 -17.97 -0.29
CA LEU A 178 -19.61 -17.78 1.00
C LEU A 178 -21.13 -18.04 0.83
N MET A 179 -21.55 -19.25 1.11
CA MET A 179 -22.96 -19.64 1.04
C MET A 179 -23.64 -19.53 2.41
N GLU A 180 -22.88 -19.71 3.48
CA GLU A 180 -23.29 -19.57 4.88
C GLU A 180 -22.20 -18.84 5.64
N ASP A 181 -22.55 -18.14 6.72
CA ASP A 181 -21.58 -17.44 7.56
C ASP A 181 -20.55 -18.41 8.12
N ARG A 182 -19.28 -18.01 8.06
CA ARG A 182 -18.14 -18.72 8.65
C ARG A 182 -17.09 -17.74 9.14
N PHE A 183 -16.12 -18.20 9.88
CA PHE A 183 -15.00 -17.38 10.30
C PHE A 183 -14.16 -16.96 9.09
N LEU A 184 -14.29 -15.67 8.69
CA LEU A 184 -13.72 -15.15 7.45
C LEU A 184 -12.25 -14.75 7.54
N ALA A 185 -11.67 -14.54 8.73
CA ALA A 185 -10.30 -14.03 8.83
C ALA A 185 -9.27 -14.86 8.04
N PRO A 186 -9.30 -16.20 8.04
CA PRO A 186 -8.39 -17.00 7.22
C PRO A 186 -8.58 -16.79 5.71
N ASP A 187 -9.82 -16.56 5.27
CA ASP A 187 -10.13 -16.32 3.86
C ASP A 187 -9.59 -14.95 3.39
N LEU A 188 -9.72 -13.93 4.26
CA LEU A 188 -9.19 -12.59 4.00
C LEU A 188 -7.65 -12.60 3.91
N GLU A 189 -6.99 -13.35 4.80
CA GLU A 189 -5.53 -13.53 4.75
C GLU A 189 -5.08 -14.25 3.47
N LYS A 190 -5.76 -15.32 3.06
CA LYS A 190 -5.46 -16.01 1.80
C LYS A 190 -5.62 -15.08 0.60
N ALA A 191 -6.66 -14.23 0.60
CA ALA A 191 -6.88 -13.27 -0.46
C ALA A 191 -5.79 -12.20 -0.52
N ALA A 192 -5.35 -11.68 0.62
CA ALA A 192 -4.23 -10.75 0.69
C ALA A 192 -2.93 -11.37 0.15
N ILE A 193 -2.64 -12.63 0.51
CA ILE A 193 -1.50 -13.40 -0.02
C ILE A 193 -1.60 -13.60 -1.54
N LEU A 194 -2.81 -13.84 -2.07
CA LEU A 194 -3.00 -13.98 -3.52
C LEU A 194 -2.67 -12.70 -4.28
N ILE A 195 -2.98 -11.53 -3.71
CA ILE A 195 -2.61 -10.23 -4.26
C ILE A 195 -1.09 -10.07 -4.26
N ASP A 196 -0.41 -10.39 -3.17
CA ASP A 196 1.05 -10.24 -3.04
C ASP A 196 1.85 -11.20 -3.93
N ARG A 197 1.42 -12.45 -4.08
CA ARG A 197 2.10 -13.47 -4.91
C ARG A 197 2.24 -13.08 -6.39
N LYS A 198 1.47 -12.12 -6.89
CA LYS A 198 1.64 -11.61 -8.25
C LYS A 198 2.92 -10.78 -8.41
N SER A 199 3.36 -10.08 -7.37
CA SER A 199 4.60 -9.30 -7.38
C SER A 199 5.85 -10.18 -7.44
N THR A 200 5.81 -11.38 -6.84
CA THR A 200 6.96 -12.29 -6.78
C THR A 200 7.26 -12.98 -8.11
N ARG A 201 6.28 -13.10 -9.03
CA ARG A 201 6.50 -13.70 -10.36
C ARG A 201 7.11 -12.75 -11.39
N LEU A 202 7.05 -11.44 -11.16
CA LEU A 202 7.70 -10.45 -12.03
C LEU A 202 9.21 -10.32 -11.77
N ASN A 203 9.70 -10.85 -10.63
CA ASN A 203 11.12 -10.83 -10.27
C ASN A 203 11.87 -12.13 -10.61
N SER A 204 11.22 -13.10 -11.27
CA SER A 204 11.81 -14.41 -11.62
C SER A 204 11.91 -14.67 -13.14
N SER A 205 11.86 -13.61 -13.93
CA SER A 205 12.08 -13.68 -15.40
C SER A 205 13.24 -12.81 -15.85
#